data_9a20939b1692b84ba74b57876b44b612
#
_entry.id   9a20939b1692b84ba74b57876b44b612
#
_cell.length_a   1.000
_cell.length_b   1.000
_cell.length_c   1.000
_cell.angle_alpha   90.00
_cell.angle_beta   90.00
_cell.angle_gamma   90.00
#
_symmetry.space_group_name_H-M   'P 1'
#
loop_
_entity.id
_entity.type
_entity.pdbx_description
1 polymer ?
#
loop_
_entity_poly.entity_id
_entity_poly.type
_entity_poly.pdbx_seq_one_letter_code
_entity_poly.pdbx_strand_id
1 'polypeptide(L)'
;MNARDFYSAFVRTAQESTLVTKEMLPSFPEAWGTATFLDLYRNNEPAYTELVNKYIVHKIIKDAGMTPQHEYFRIDTVGWITRYQEMAEAAHKLDLSAHLWDLEIAVEHENSKQDWTDEVIKLIHVKCPLKVVISYNYCDERDTAEWKKLNFIANWMQEVKAFTKGDDE
;
A
#
# COMPACT_ATOMS: atom_id res chain seq x y z
N MET A 1 -1.55 12.06 5.07
CA MET A 1 -1.49 11.86 3.60
C MET A 1 -2.89 11.49 3.12
N ASN A 2 -3.35 11.98 1.99
CA ASN A 2 -4.63 11.59 1.37
C ASN A 2 -4.40 10.73 0.12
N ALA A 3 -5.47 10.20 -0.48
CA ALA A 3 -5.39 9.31 -1.66
C ALA A 3 -4.72 9.97 -2.88
N ARG A 4 -4.97 11.27 -3.11
CA ARG A 4 -4.36 12.02 -4.23
C ARG A 4 -2.86 12.19 -4.01
N ASP A 5 -2.45 12.49 -2.78
CA ASP A 5 -1.03 12.66 -2.43
C ASP A 5 -0.28 11.33 -2.63
N PHE A 6 -0.86 10.22 -2.17
CA PHE A 6 -0.30 8.89 -2.37
C PHE A 6 -0.14 8.57 -3.86
N TYR A 7 -1.22 8.73 -4.64
CA TYR A 7 -1.19 8.48 -6.08
C TYR A 7 -0.12 9.31 -6.80
N SER A 8 -0.05 10.60 -6.50
CA SER A 8 0.93 11.50 -7.11
C SER A 8 2.37 11.11 -6.74
N ALA A 9 2.59 10.71 -5.49
CA ALA A 9 3.90 10.23 -5.04
C ALA A 9 4.26 8.89 -5.69
N PHE A 10 3.30 7.98 -5.83
CA PHE A 10 3.50 6.68 -6.49
C PHE A 10 3.93 6.87 -7.94
N VAL A 11 3.16 7.63 -8.72
CA VAL A 11 3.46 7.90 -10.14
C VAL A 11 4.84 8.55 -10.29
N ARG A 12 5.12 9.58 -9.50
CA ARG A 12 6.42 10.26 -9.52
C ARG A 12 7.56 9.28 -9.22
N THR A 13 7.47 8.51 -8.12
CA THR A 13 8.53 7.59 -7.72
C THR A 13 8.75 6.48 -8.77
N ALA A 14 7.68 5.97 -9.37
CA ALA A 14 7.77 4.99 -10.44
C ALA A 14 8.40 5.56 -11.73
N GLN A 15 8.17 6.84 -12.04
CA GLN A 15 8.73 7.52 -13.22
C GLN A 15 10.18 7.97 -13.03
N GLU A 16 10.58 8.34 -11.81
CA GLU A 16 11.96 8.76 -11.48
C GLU A 16 12.96 7.60 -11.63
N SER A 17 12.49 6.37 -11.54
CA SER A 17 13.32 5.17 -11.60
C SER A 17 13.63 4.77 -13.05
N THR A 18 14.65 5.35 -13.65
CA THR A 18 15.05 4.99 -15.03
C THR A 18 15.63 3.58 -15.10
N LEU A 19 16.52 3.21 -14.17
CA LEU A 19 17.06 1.87 -14.05
C LEU A 19 17.04 1.41 -12.60
N VAL A 20 16.77 0.13 -12.38
CA VAL A 20 16.77 -0.49 -11.06
C VAL A 20 18.20 -0.53 -10.49
N THR A 21 18.33 -0.15 -9.23
CA THR A 21 19.59 -0.17 -8.50
C THR A 21 19.59 -1.26 -7.41
N LYS A 22 20.76 -1.56 -6.87
CA LYS A 22 20.91 -2.47 -5.74
C LYS A 22 20.10 -2.03 -4.51
N GLU A 23 19.99 -0.73 -4.28
CA GLU A 23 19.20 -0.18 -3.15
C GLU A 23 17.70 -0.41 -3.34
N MET A 24 17.24 -0.26 -4.57
CA MET A 24 15.81 -0.42 -4.89
C MET A 24 15.37 -1.88 -4.83
N LEU A 25 16.22 -2.81 -5.25
CA LEU A 25 15.87 -4.21 -5.42
C LEU A 25 17.05 -5.14 -5.05
N PRO A 26 17.41 -5.23 -3.77
CA PRO A 26 18.59 -5.96 -3.33
C PRO A 26 18.54 -7.46 -3.61
N SER A 27 17.35 -8.06 -3.71
CA SER A 27 17.16 -9.51 -3.90
C SER A 27 17.30 -9.96 -5.36
N PHE A 28 17.39 -9.04 -6.34
CA PHE A 28 17.42 -9.35 -7.78
C PHE A 28 18.60 -8.68 -8.48
N PRO A 29 19.83 -9.18 -8.26
CA PRO A 29 21.05 -8.56 -8.81
C PRO A 29 21.08 -8.51 -10.35
N GLU A 30 20.38 -9.41 -11.02
CA GLU A 30 20.29 -9.45 -12.49
C GLU A 30 19.55 -8.26 -13.09
N ALA A 31 18.74 -7.56 -12.28
CA ALA A 31 17.99 -6.37 -12.72
C ALA A 31 18.80 -5.07 -12.61
N TRP A 32 19.89 -5.06 -11.84
CA TRP A 32 20.64 -3.82 -11.55
C TRP A 32 21.28 -3.21 -12.80
N GLY A 33 20.98 -1.93 -13.03
CA GLY A 33 21.52 -1.18 -14.15
C GLY A 33 21.05 -1.64 -15.52
N THR A 34 20.14 -2.61 -15.59
CA THR A 34 19.66 -3.21 -16.85
C THR A 34 18.16 -3.14 -17.03
N ALA A 35 17.38 -3.29 -15.96
CA ALA A 35 15.93 -3.30 -16.00
C ALA A 35 15.34 -1.94 -15.57
N THR A 36 14.25 -1.54 -16.23
CA THR A 36 13.39 -0.46 -15.78
C THR A 36 12.19 -1.00 -15.00
N PHE A 37 11.44 -0.12 -14.33
CA PHE A 37 10.16 -0.45 -13.72
C PHE A 37 9.24 -1.21 -14.69
N LEU A 38 9.13 -0.73 -15.92
CA LEU A 38 8.27 -1.33 -16.94
C LEU A 38 8.78 -2.68 -17.43
N ASP A 39 10.10 -2.88 -17.50
CA ASP A 39 10.69 -4.16 -17.88
C ASP A 39 10.40 -5.22 -16.81
N LEU A 40 10.49 -4.87 -15.54
CA LEU A 40 10.12 -5.78 -14.44
C LEU A 40 8.63 -6.13 -14.48
N TYR A 41 7.77 -5.12 -14.65
CA TYR A 41 6.33 -5.33 -14.76
C TYR A 41 5.98 -6.34 -15.84
N ARG A 42 6.67 -6.30 -17.00
CA ARG A 42 6.39 -7.16 -18.14
C ARG A 42 6.98 -8.56 -18.04
N ASN A 43 8.13 -8.69 -17.39
CA ASN A 43 8.98 -9.87 -17.56
C ASN A 43 9.39 -10.55 -16.24
N ASN A 44 9.21 -9.90 -15.08
CA ASN A 44 9.65 -10.43 -13.78
C ASN A 44 8.72 -9.97 -12.66
N GLU A 45 7.58 -10.64 -12.53
CA GLU A 45 6.55 -10.31 -11.55
C GLU A 45 7.06 -10.33 -10.10
N PRO A 46 7.85 -11.32 -9.63
CA PRO A 46 8.39 -11.30 -8.27
C PRO A 46 9.27 -10.08 -7.97
N ALA A 47 10.17 -9.72 -8.91
CA ALA A 47 11.02 -8.55 -8.78
C ALA A 47 10.20 -7.25 -8.81
N TYR A 48 9.19 -7.20 -9.65
CA TYR A 48 8.27 -6.07 -9.72
C TYR A 48 7.49 -5.89 -8.42
N THR A 49 6.94 -6.96 -7.87
CA THR A 49 6.20 -6.95 -6.60
C THR A 49 7.10 -6.47 -5.44
N GLU A 50 8.34 -6.97 -5.37
CA GLU A 50 9.31 -6.50 -4.38
C GLU A 50 9.62 -5.01 -4.55
N LEU A 51 9.84 -4.54 -5.78
CA LEU A 51 10.11 -3.13 -6.08
C LEU A 51 8.96 -2.24 -5.63
N VAL A 52 7.72 -2.61 -5.95
CA VAL A 52 6.54 -1.83 -5.55
C VAL A 52 6.41 -1.79 -4.05
N ASN A 53 6.38 -2.94 -3.39
CA ASN A 53 6.08 -3.03 -1.96
C ASN A 53 7.23 -2.54 -1.08
N LYS A 54 8.47 -3.00 -1.35
CA LYS A 54 9.61 -2.75 -0.47
C LYS A 54 10.41 -1.49 -0.80
N TYR A 55 10.24 -0.92 -1.98
CA TYR A 55 10.91 0.32 -2.32
C TYR A 55 9.93 1.48 -2.54
N ILE A 56 9.02 1.39 -3.52
CA ILE A 56 8.17 2.53 -3.89
C ILE A 56 7.22 2.89 -2.75
N VAL A 57 6.41 1.94 -2.29
CA VAL A 57 5.45 2.16 -1.20
C VAL A 57 6.17 2.52 0.10
N HIS A 58 7.27 1.83 0.40
CA HIS A 58 8.12 2.13 1.55
C HIS A 58 8.63 3.57 1.55
N LYS A 59 9.16 4.02 0.40
CA LYS A 59 9.66 5.39 0.24
C LYS A 59 8.54 6.42 0.46
N ILE A 60 7.37 6.20 -0.14
CA ILE A 60 6.21 7.10 0.00
C ILE A 60 5.80 7.22 1.47
N ILE A 61 5.74 6.12 2.19
CA ILE A 61 5.37 6.08 3.62
C ILE A 61 6.41 6.83 4.44
N LYS A 62 7.71 6.60 4.21
CA LYS A 62 8.81 7.31 4.89
C LYS A 62 8.80 8.79 4.61
N ASP A 63 8.66 9.18 3.36
CA ASP A 63 8.63 10.59 2.95
C ASP A 63 7.44 11.35 3.56
N ALA A 64 6.37 10.62 3.90
CA ALA A 64 5.21 11.16 4.64
C ALA A 64 5.40 11.18 6.18
N GLY A 65 6.59 10.84 6.68
CA GLY A 65 6.91 10.86 8.11
C GLY A 65 6.37 9.66 8.89
N MET A 66 6.00 8.58 8.22
CA MET A 66 5.50 7.35 8.84
C MET A 66 6.58 6.27 8.83
N THR A 67 6.41 5.27 9.71
CA THR A 67 7.24 4.07 9.74
C THR A 67 6.57 2.98 8.90
N PRO A 68 7.20 2.49 7.82
CA PRO A 68 6.67 1.40 7.01
C PRO A 68 6.98 0.05 7.63
N GLN A 69 6.05 -0.89 7.48
CA GLN A 69 6.23 -2.29 7.84
C GLN A 69 5.57 -3.18 6.80
N HIS A 70 6.24 -4.27 6.42
CA HIS A 70 5.73 -5.29 5.50
C HIS A 70 5.01 -6.41 6.22
N GLU A 71 4.06 -7.04 5.51
CA GLU A 71 3.34 -8.24 5.92
C GLU A 71 2.75 -8.13 7.33
N TYR A 72 2.15 -6.98 7.64
CA TYR A 72 1.50 -6.77 8.92
C TYR A 72 0.08 -7.35 8.90
N PHE A 73 -0.15 -8.44 9.63
CA PHE A 73 -1.43 -9.18 9.63
C PHE A 73 -1.94 -9.50 8.22
N ARG A 74 -1.07 -9.96 7.33
CA ARG A 74 -1.34 -10.25 5.92
C ARG A 74 -1.69 -9.02 5.07
N ILE A 75 -1.40 -7.83 5.53
CA ILE A 75 -1.42 -6.62 4.70
C ILE A 75 -0.01 -6.43 4.15
N ASP A 76 0.11 -6.24 2.84
CA ASP A 76 1.41 -6.16 2.15
C ASP A 76 2.31 -5.09 2.72
N THR A 77 1.80 -3.89 2.92
CA THR A 77 2.55 -2.80 3.53
C THR A 77 1.64 -1.89 4.34
N VAL A 78 2.08 -1.54 5.54
CA VAL A 78 1.42 -0.55 6.38
C VAL A 78 2.38 0.59 6.72
N GLY A 79 1.81 1.76 7.02
CA GLY A 79 2.53 2.90 7.58
C GLY A 79 1.86 3.36 8.86
N TRP A 80 2.66 3.59 9.89
CA TRP A 80 2.16 3.96 11.20
C TRP A 80 3.01 5.04 11.86
N ILE A 81 2.41 5.73 12.84
CA ILE A 81 3.04 6.78 13.64
C ILE A 81 2.96 6.37 15.10
N THR A 82 4.08 6.48 15.81
CA THR A 82 4.10 6.33 17.27
C THR A 82 3.62 7.63 17.89
N ARG A 83 2.44 7.61 18.54
CA ARG A 83 1.88 8.78 19.24
C ARG A 83 1.91 8.67 20.75
N TYR A 84 2.14 7.48 21.27
CA TYR A 84 1.97 7.17 22.70
C TYR A 84 3.26 6.62 23.29
N GLN A 85 4.38 7.29 23.07
CA GLN A 85 5.70 6.81 23.49
C GLN A 85 5.80 6.56 24.99
N GLU A 86 5.27 7.48 25.82
CA GLU A 86 5.28 7.33 27.27
C GLU A 86 4.48 6.10 27.74
N MET A 87 3.34 5.83 27.11
CA MET A 87 2.54 4.63 27.38
C MET A 87 3.25 3.34 26.93
N ALA A 88 3.94 3.39 25.81
CA ALA A 88 4.74 2.27 25.31
C ALA A 88 5.89 1.95 26.26
N GLU A 89 6.57 2.96 26.81
CA GLU A 89 7.62 2.79 27.80
C GLU A 89 7.08 2.23 29.13
N ALA A 90 5.89 2.68 29.55
CA ALA A 90 5.23 2.14 30.74
C ALA A 90 4.80 0.67 30.56
N ALA A 91 4.27 0.33 29.39
CA ALA A 91 3.91 -1.04 29.03
C ALA A 91 5.13 -1.97 29.00
N HIS A 92 6.25 -1.50 28.45
CA HIS A 92 7.51 -2.25 28.44
C HIS A 92 8.02 -2.60 29.84
N LYS A 93 7.83 -1.72 30.83
CA LYS A 93 8.18 -1.97 32.24
C LYS A 93 7.33 -3.07 32.86
N LEU A 94 6.19 -3.38 32.26
CA LEU A 94 5.25 -4.43 32.70
C LEU A 94 5.35 -5.71 31.84
N ASP A 95 6.39 -5.84 31.02
CA ASP A 95 6.56 -6.95 30.07
C ASP A 95 5.42 -7.08 29.05
N LEU A 96 4.73 -5.97 28.76
CA LEU A 96 3.69 -5.92 27.75
C LEU A 96 4.27 -5.49 26.41
N SER A 97 4.08 -6.34 25.39
CA SER A 97 4.34 -5.96 23.98
C SER A 97 3.22 -5.06 23.47
N ALA A 98 3.09 -3.88 24.06
CA ALA A 98 2.08 -2.94 23.62
C ALA A 98 2.61 -2.15 22.41
N HIS A 99 2.07 -2.45 21.26
CA HIS A 99 2.27 -1.68 20.06
C HIS A 99 1.28 -0.51 20.06
N LEU A 100 1.65 0.58 20.75
CA LEU A 100 0.82 1.77 20.90
C LEU A 100 1.16 2.77 19.78
N TRP A 101 0.81 2.42 18.58
CA TRP A 101 0.93 3.27 17.40
C TRP A 101 -0.39 3.39 16.65
N ASP A 102 -0.56 4.50 15.96
CA ASP A 102 -1.69 4.68 15.06
C ASP A 102 -1.33 4.19 13.67
N LEU A 103 -2.15 3.31 13.14
CA LEU A 103 -2.07 2.89 11.75
C LEU A 103 -2.65 3.99 10.87
N GLU A 104 -1.82 4.58 10.00
CA GLU A 104 -2.21 5.73 9.16
C GLU A 104 -2.51 5.34 7.72
N ILE A 105 -1.88 4.26 7.25
CA ILE A 105 -2.11 3.74 5.89
C ILE A 105 -1.97 2.22 5.87
N ALA A 106 -2.85 1.58 5.10
CA ALA A 106 -2.75 0.16 4.72
C ALA A 106 -2.79 0.05 3.19
N VAL A 107 -1.82 -0.67 2.63
CA VAL A 107 -1.61 -0.83 1.20
C VAL A 107 -1.57 -2.31 0.85
N GLU A 108 -2.37 -2.69 -0.12
CA GLU A 108 -2.35 -3.99 -0.80
C GLU A 108 -1.94 -3.83 -2.25
N HIS A 109 -1.14 -4.74 -2.74
CA HIS A 109 -0.64 -4.76 -4.11
C HIS A 109 -0.98 -6.08 -4.77
N GLU A 110 -2.01 -6.07 -5.61
CA GLU A 110 -2.53 -7.25 -6.27
C GLU A 110 -2.19 -7.27 -7.76
N ASN A 111 -1.42 -8.27 -8.16
CA ASN A 111 -1.03 -8.47 -9.57
C ASN A 111 -2.08 -9.26 -10.36
N SER A 112 -2.98 -10.00 -9.67
CA SER A 112 -4.05 -10.73 -10.32
C SER A 112 -5.18 -9.81 -10.77
N LYS A 113 -5.66 -10.01 -11.98
CA LYS A 113 -6.81 -9.26 -12.51
C LYS A 113 -8.12 -9.54 -11.78
N GLN A 114 -8.22 -10.68 -11.10
CA GLN A 114 -9.50 -11.17 -10.59
C GLN A 114 -9.66 -10.93 -9.10
N ASP A 115 -8.56 -10.86 -8.35
CA ASP A 115 -8.57 -10.98 -6.89
C ASP A 115 -8.45 -9.64 -6.15
N TRP A 116 -8.19 -8.52 -6.85
CA TRP A 116 -8.04 -7.21 -6.21
C TRP A 116 -9.28 -6.76 -5.39
N THR A 117 -10.45 -7.30 -5.71
CA THR A 117 -11.68 -7.01 -4.96
C THR A 117 -11.65 -7.60 -3.56
N ASP A 118 -10.98 -8.76 -3.38
CA ASP A 118 -10.81 -9.39 -2.07
C ASP A 118 -9.90 -8.55 -1.18
N GLU A 119 -8.90 -7.88 -1.77
CA GLU A 119 -8.04 -6.94 -1.08
C GLU A 119 -8.79 -5.69 -0.61
N VAL A 120 -9.74 -5.21 -1.41
CA VAL A 120 -10.64 -4.13 -0.96
C VAL A 120 -11.47 -4.59 0.24
N ILE A 121 -12.07 -5.78 0.17
CA ILE A 121 -12.89 -6.34 1.27
C ILE A 121 -12.04 -6.51 2.54
N LYS A 122 -10.83 -7.01 2.42
CA LYS A 122 -9.88 -7.14 3.53
C LYS A 122 -9.62 -5.78 4.20
N LEU A 123 -9.31 -4.76 3.40
CA LEU A 123 -9.03 -3.42 3.92
C LEU A 123 -10.24 -2.70 4.52
N ILE A 124 -11.48 -3.08 4.18
CA ILE A 124 -12.68 -2.52 4.80
C ILE A 124 -12.63 -2.66 6.32
N HIS A 125 -12.17 -3.80 6.80
CA HIS A 125 -12.13 -4.12 8.23
C HIS A 125 -10.90 -3.56 8.96
N VAL A 126 -9.99 -2.92 8.25
CA VAL A 126 -8.80 -2.29 8.84
C VAL A 126 -9.13 -0.88 9.29
N LYS A 127 -8.89 -0.58 10.57
CA LYS A 127 -9.09 0.77 11.11
C LYS A 127 -7.87 1.63 10.81
N CYS A 128 -7.89 2.35 9.69
CA CYS A 128 -6.87 3.35 9.35
C CYS A 128 -7.46 4.44 8.43
N PRO A 129 -6.91 5.66 8.44
CA PRO A 129 -7.41 6.78 7.65
C PRO A 129 -7.29 6.59 6.14
N LEU A 130 -6.23 5.93 5.66
CA LEU A 130 -5.99 5.72 4.23
C LEU A 130 -5.82 4.24 3.92
N LYS A 131 -6.63 3.75 3.00
CA LYS A 131 -6.61 2.39 2.47
C LYS A 131 -6.34 2.45 0.98
N VAL A 132 -5.37 1.69 0.51
CA VAL A 132 -4.93 1.70 -0.88
C VAL A 132 -4.88 0.27 -1.40
N VAL A 133 -5.50 0.04 -2.53
CA VAL A 133 -5.30 -1.17 -3.33
C VAL A 133 -4.63 -0.77 -4.62
N ILE A 134 -3.45 -1.31 -4.88
CA ILE A 134 -2.73 -1.15 -6.15
C ILE A 134 -3.09 -2.35 -7.01
N SER A 135 -3.78 -2.10 -8.10
CA SER A 135 -4.14 -3.12 -9.08
C SER A 135 -3.98 -2.59 -10.49
N TYR A 136 -3.97 -3.48 -11.47
CA TYR A 136 -3.65 -3.14 -12.86
C TYR A 136 -4.84 -3.35 -13.77
N ASN A 137 -5.23 -2.29 -14.47
CA ASN A 137 -6.15 -2.39 -15.59
C ASN A 137 -5.36 -2.52 -16.89
N TYR A 138 -5.44 -3.67 -17.52
CA TYR A 138 -4.74 -3.97 -18.76
C TYR A 138 -5.47 -3.44 -20.01
N CYS A 139 -6.53 -2.67 -19.80
CA CYS A 139 -7.36 -2.17 -20.88
C CYS A 139 -7.67 -0.69 -20.65
N ASP A 140 -7.37 0.15 -21.65
CA ASP A 140 -7.60 1.61 -21.58
C ASP A 140 -9.07 2.00 -21.74
N GLU A 141 -9.94 1.06 -22.11
CA GLU A 141 -11.36 1.32 -22.30
C GLU A 141 -12.10 1.44 -20.96
N ARG A 142 -12.73 2.59 -20.74
CA ARG A 142 -13.49 2.89 -19.50
C ARG A 142 -14.74 2.02 -19.29
N ASP A 143 -15.18 1.29 -20.31
CA ASP A 143 -16.37 0.43 -20.25
C ASP A 143 -16.03 -1.06 -20.04
N THR A 144 -14.84 -1.33 -19.55
CA THR A 144 -14.41 -2.69 -19.23
C THR A 144 -15.08 -3.24 -17.97
N ALA A 145 -15.02 -4.57 -17.82
CA ALA A 145 -15.53 -5.24 -16.62
C ALA A 145 -14.86 -4.68 -15.34
N GLU A 146 -13.56 -4.35 -15.40
CA GLU A 146 -12.82 -3.80 -14.26
C GLU A 146 -13.31 -2.42 -13.85
N TRP A 147 -13.59 -1.53 -14.80
CA TRP A 147 -14.19 -0.24 -14.50
C TRP A 147 -15.60 -0.35 -13.93
N LYS A 148 -16.38 -1.33 -14.37
CA LYS A 148 -17.71 -1.61 -13.81
C LYS A 148 -17.61 -2.11 -12.36
N LYS A 149 -16.65 -3.01 -12.08
CA LYS A 149 -16.35 -3.44 -10.69
C LYS A 149 -15.93 -2.28 -9.81
N LEU A 150 -15.00 -1.45 -10.30
CA LEU A 150 -14.51 -0.28 -9.55
C LEU A 150 -15.65 0.68 -9.21
N ASN A 151 -16.50 1.01 -10.17
CA ASN A 151 -17.68 1.87 -9.94
C ASN A 151 -18.67 1.25 -8.95
N PHE A 152 -18.92 -0.05 -9.07
CA PHE A 152 -19.78 -0.76 -8.13
C PHE A 152 -19.24 -0.69 -6.70
N ILE A 153 -17.95 -0.98 -6.52
CA ILE A 153 -17.30 -0.93 -5.21
C ILE A 153 -17.27 0.49 -4.66
N ALA A 154 -16.96 1.50 -5.48
CA ALA A 154 -16.96 2.89 -5.05
C ALA A 154 -18.36 3.36 -4.54
N ASN A 155 -19.43 2.93 -5.20
CA ASN A 155 -20.79 3.20 -4.74
C ASN A 155 -21.12 2.42 -3.46
N TRP A 156 -20.75 1.14 -3.41
CA TRP A 156 -20.99 0.30 -2.25
C TRP A 156 -20.25 0.80 -1.01
N MET A 157 -19.01 1.27 -1.17
CA MET A 157 -18.24 1.85 -0.06
C MET A 157 -18.93 3.06 0.60
N GLN A 158 -19.78 3.80 -0.14
CA GLN A 158 -20.54 4.91 0.43
C GLN A 158 -21.66 4.44 1.37
N GLU A 159 -22.13 3.23 1.19
CA GLU A 159 -23.25 2.66 1.96
C GLU A 159 -22.80 1.77 3.12
N VAL A 160 -21.54 1.30 3.08
CA VAL A 160 -21.00 0.41 4.13
C VAL A 160 -20.66 1.22 5.37
N LYS A 161 -21.32 0.93 6.49
CA LYS A 161 -21.11 1.61 7.78
C LYS A 161 -19.64 1.66 8.25
N ALA A 162 -18.82 0.69 7.83
CA ALA A 162 -17.39 0.68 8.15
C ALA A 162 -16.63 1.87 7.56
N PHE A 163 -17.14 2.50 6.51
CA PHE A 163 -16.55 3.69 5.88
C PHE A 163 -17.23 5.00 6.24
N THR A 164 -18.47 4.94 6.72
CA THR A 164 -19.10 6.16 7.27
C THR A 164 -18.31 6.55 8.51
N LYS A 165 -17.86 7.80 8.58
CA LYS A 165 -17.37 8.36 9.85
C LYS A 165 -18.44 8.07 10.87
N GLY A 166 -18.06 7.35 11.93
CA GLY A 166 -18.94 7.22 13.07
C GLY A 166 -19.33 8.64 13.47
N ASP A 167 -20.61 8.89 13.61
CA ASP A 167 -21.08 10.08 14.29
C ASP A 167 -20.37 10.03 15.64
N ASP A 168 -19.52 11.01 15.90
CA ASP A 168 -18.88 11.20 17.18
C ASP A 168 -20.01 11.44 18.20
N GLU A 169 -20.37 10.37 18.95
CA GLU A 169 -21.08 10.53 20.20
C GLU A 169 -20.14 10.97 21.32
#